data_8138a863ad78aaebe016321759ea2414
#
_entry.id   8138a863ad78aaebe016321759ea2414
#
_cell.length_a   1.000
_cell.length_b   1.000
_cell.length_c   1.000
_cell.angle_alpha   90.00
_cell.angle_beta   90.00
_cell.angle_gamma   90.00
#
_symmetry.space_group_name_H-M   'P 1'
#
loop_
_entity.id
_entity.type
_entity.pdbx_description
1 polymer ?
#
loop_
_entity_poly.entity_id
_entity_poly.type
_entity_poly.pdbx_seq_one_letter_code
_entity_poly.pdbx_strand_id
1 'polypeptide(L)'
;FQAILPLKGKPLNAEKKRVNQILENEEMASIINALGTGFYKDFDIKGLKYNKVIILADADQDGAHIRCILLTFFYRYMKELITDGHVYIGMPPLYKITDKNGTRYAYDDDELKKMLDSAARGYTLQRYKGLGEMNPEQLWETTMNPETRTLTKVTIDDASEAESLISVLMGDNIEARKSYINENANFNKVDSFKEIAG
;
A
#
# COMPACT_ATOMS: atom_id res chain seq x y z
N PHE A 1 -6.70 19.61 4.32
CA PHE A 1 -5.57 19.90 3.44
C PHE A 1 -4.97 18.63 2.82
N GLN A 2 -5.82 17.78 2.26
CA GLN A 2 -5.42 16.57 1.56
C GLN A 2 -5.81 16.69 0.10
N ALA A 3 -4.95 16.20 -0.82
CA ALA A 3 -5.25 16.01 -2.21
C ALA A 3 -5.28 14.52 -2.53
N ILE A 4 -6.09 14.11 -3.48
CA ILE A 4 -6.18 12.73 -3.95
C ILE A 4 -5.79 12.70 -5.41
N LEU A 5 -4.85 11.82 -5.76
CA LEU A 5 -4.49 11.51 -7.13
C LEU A 5 -4.99 10.09 -7.45
N PRO A 6 -6.09 9.94 -8.19
CA PRO A 6 -6.59 8.63 -8.58
C PRO A 6 -5.68 8.00 -9.64
N LEU A 7 -5.34 6.72 -9.47
CA LEU A 7 -4.62 5.93 -10.45
C LEU A 7 -5.59 4.99 -11.16
N LYS A 8 -5.41 4.81 -12.48
CA LYS A 8 -6.26 3.97 -13.32
C LYS A 8 -5.62 2.60 -13.53
N GLY A 9 -5.90 1.66 -12.64
CA GLY A 9 -5.37 0.30 -12.72
C GLY A 9 -3.93 0.18 -12.22
N LYS A 10 -3.13 -0.73 -12.81
CA LYS A 10 -1.74 -0.97 -12.42
C LYS A 10 -0.82 0.05 -13.07
N PRO A 11 -0.07 0.84 -12.29
CA PRO A 11 0.90 1.79 -12.83
C PRO A 11 2.02 1.09 -13.62
N LEU A 12 2.77 1.89 -14.37
CA LEU A 12 3.94 1.42 -15.10
C LEU A 12 5.02 0.91 -14.13
N ASN A 13 5.53 -0.31 -14.36
CA ASN A 13 6.68 -0.81 -13.61
C ASN A 13 7.97 -0.10 -14.07
N ALA A 14 8.43 0.84 -13.26
CA ALA A 14 9.58 1.69 -13.56
C ALA A 14 10.92 0.93 -13.61
N GLU A 15 11.02 -0.25 -13.00
CA GLU A 15 12.22 -1.11 -13.08
C GLU A 15 12.49 -1.62 -14.50
N LYS A 16 11.43 -1.81 -15.29
CA LYS A 16 11.50 -2.38 -16.65
C LYS A 16 11.51 -1.35 -17.77
N LYS A 17 11.51 -0.06 -17.43
CA LYS A 17 11.32 1.02 -18.41
C LYS A 17 12.44 2.05 -18.36
N ARG A 18 12.72 2.64 -19.52
CA ARG A 18 13.66 3.75 -19.64
C ARG A 18 13.02 5.04 -19.13
N VAL A 19 13.84 5.99 -18.70
CA VAL A 19 13.41 7.28 -18.15
C VAL A 19 12.41 8.03 -19.04
N ASN A 20 12.65 8.07 -20.36
CA ASN A 20 11.74 8.72 -21.30
C ASN A 20 10.35 8.04 -21.33
N GLN A 21 10.29 6.71 -21.28
CA GLN A 21 9.02 5.96 -21.26
C GLN A 21 8.23 6.21 -19.95
N ILE A 22 8.92 6.48 -18.86
CA ILE A 22 8.28 6.84 -17.59
C ILE A 22 7.65 8.23 -17.70
N LEU A 23 8.35 9.18 -18.31
CA LEU A 23 7.86 10.55 -18.49
C LEU A 23 6.71 10.64 -19.51
N GLU A 24 6.69 9.76 -20.50
CA GLU A 24 5.60 9.64 -21.47
C GLU A 24 4.33 9.01 -20.89
N ASN A 25 4.44 8.32 -19.75
CA ASN A 25 3.29 7.71 -19.09
C ASN A 25 2.52 8.77 -18.28
N GLU A 26 1.25 8.98 -18.60
CA GLU A 26 0.42 10.04 -18.01
C GLU A 26 0.28 9.92 -16.48
N GLU A 27 0.18 8.71 -15.95
CA GLU A 27 0.05 8.49 -14.49
C GLU A 27 1.36 8.83 -13.78
N MET A 28 2.50 8.38 -14.30
CA MET A 28 3.82 8.69 -13.74
C MET A 28 4.11 10.19 -13.82
N ALA A 29 3.83 10.81 -14.96
CA ALA A 29 3.97 12.25 -15.14
C ALA A 29 3.06 13.03 -14.15
N SER A 30 1.84 12.55 -13.92
CA SER A 30 0.92 13.15 -12.96
C SER A 30 1.45 13.08 -11.53
N ILE A 31 2.04 11.94 -11.13
CA ILE A 31 2.67 11.80 -9.81
C ILE A 31 3.85 12.78 -9.67
N ILE A 32 4.74 12.84 -10.65
CA ILE A 32 5.91 13.74 -10.65
C ILE A 32 5.46 15.20 -10.51
N ASN A 33 4.50 15.62 -11.31
CA ASN A 33 3.97 16.99 -11.31
C ASN A 33 3.24 17.35 -10.01
N ALA A 34 2.47 16.40 -9.45
CA ALA A 34 1.76 16.60 -8.21
C ALA A 34 2.72 16.81 -7.04
N LEU A 35 3.78 16.03 -6.95
CA LEU A 35 4.78 16.13 -5.90
C LEU A 35 5.61 17.42 -5.99
N GLY A 36 5.97 17.84 -7.20
CA GLY A 36 6.69 19.08 -7.44
C GLY A 36 8.19 19.03 -7.18
N THR A 37 8.74 17.86 -6.89
CA THR A 37 10.16 17.63 -6.57
C THR A 37 11.07 17.50 -7.79
N GLY A 38 10.51 17.49 -8.99
CA GLY A 38 11.25 16.98 -10.14
C GLY A 38 11.39 15.46 -10.11
N PHE A 39 12.32 14.94 -10.91
CA PHE A 39 12.42 13.50 -11.16
C PHE A 39 13.85 13.12 -11.58
N TYR A 40 14.36 12.00 -11.10
CA TYR A 40 15.67 11.43 -11.43
C TYR A 40 16.82 12.43 -11.14
N LYS A 41 17.52 12.93 -12.18
CA LYS A 41 18.64 13.85 -12.02
C LYS A 41 18.24 15.26 -11.59
N ASP A 42 17.00 15.63 -11.86
CA ASP A 42 16.44 16.96 -11.53
C ASP A 42 15.61 16.90 -10.22
N PHE A 43 15.73 15.81 -9.46
CA PHE A 43 15.02 15.66 -8.19
C PHE A 43 15.59 16.62 -7.13
N ASP A 44 14.70 17.40 -6.51
CA ASP A 44 15.01 18.25 -5.37
C ASP A 44 13.90 18.16 -4.33
N ILE A 45 14.20 17.58 -3.17
CA ILE A 45 13.27 17.42 -2.06
C ILE A 45 12.66 18.72 -1.58
N LYS A 46 13.36 19.84 -1.75
CA LYS A 46 12.87 21.18 -1.36
C LYS A 46 11.65 21.63 -2.15
N GLY A 47 11.45 21.05 -3.34
CA GLY A 47 10.28 21.30 -4.16
C GLY A 47 9.02 20.56 -3.70
N LEU A 48 9.12 19.68 -2.69
CA LEU A 48 8.02 18.84 -2.24
C LEU A 48 6.84 19.67 -1.71
N LYS A 49 5.67 19.47 -2.33
CA LYS A 49 4.44 20.22 -2.00
C LYS A 49 3.64 19.58 -0.86
N TYR A 50 3.90 18.31 -0.51
CA TYR A 50 3.13 17.54 0.46
C TYR A 50 4.07 16.91 1.50
N ASN A 51 3.78 17.12 2.78
CA ASN A 51 4.57 16.52 3.86
C ASN A 51 4.47 15.00 3.90
N LYS A 52 3.36 14.42 3.45
CA LYS A 52 3.14 12.98 3.37
C LYS A 52 2.61 12.57 2.01
N VAL A 53 3.22 11.55 1.44
CA VAL A 53 2.78 10.84 0.24
C VAL A 53 2.24 9.50 0.70
N ILE A 54 0.93 9.31 0.63
CA ILE A 54 0.26 8.13 1.18
C ILE A 54 -0.25 7.27 0.05
N ILE A 55 0.26 6.06 -0.06
CA ILE A 55 -0.22 5.06 -1.02
C ILE A 55 -1.45 4.39 -0.43
N LEU A 56 -2.60 4.54 -1.10
CA LEU A 56 -3.83 3.83 -0.78
C LEU A 56 -4.10 2.79 -1.87
N ALA A 57 -4.23 1.55 -1.48
CA ALA A 57 -4.56 0.44 -2.36
C ALA A 57 -5.34 -0.62 -1.59
N ASP A 58 -6.11 -1.42 -2.31
CA ASP A 58 -6.89 -2.51 -1.73
C ASP A 58 -6.00 -3.49 -0.95
N ALA A 59 -6.59 -4.19 0.02
CA ALA A 59 -5.87 -5.15 0.86
C ALA A 59 -5.63 -6.50 0.18
N ASP A 60 -5.87 -6.61 -1.12
CA ASP A 60 -5.68 -7.81 -1.93
C ASP A 60 -4.29 -7.89 -2.59
N GLN A 61 -4.09 -8.93 -3.41
CA GLN A 61 -2.83 -9.17 -4.13
C GLN A 61 -2.55 -8.09 -5.18
N ASP A 62 -3.57 -7.56 -5.84
CA ASP A 62 -3.43 -6.52 -6.85
C ASP A 62 -3.02 -5.20 -6.18
N GLY A 63 -3.62 -4.84 -5.06
CA GLY A 63 -3.22 -3.69 -4.27
C GLY A 63 -1.80 -3.81 -3.72
N ALA A 64 -1.38 -5.00 -3.27
CA ALA A 64 0.01 -5.27 -2.88
C ALA A 64 0.98 -5.02 -4.05
N HIS A 65 0.63 -5.49 -5.25
CA HIS A 65 1.44 -5.27 -6.45
C HIS A 65 1.52 -3.78 -6.84
N ILE A 66 0.41 -3.05 -6.77
CA ILE A 66 0.39 -1.60 -7.01
C ILE A 66 1.33 -0.88 -6.02
N ARG A 67 1.27 -1.22 -4.72
CA ARG A 67 2.19 -0.67 -3.72
C ARG A 67 3.65 -0.94 -4.08
N CYS A 68 3.99 -2.18 -4.47
CA CYS A 68 5.34 -2.53 -4.89
C CYS A 68 5.81 -1.73 -6.11
N ILE A 69 4.96 -1.53 -7.12
CA ILE A 69 5.29 -0.72 -8.31
C ILE A 69 5.60 0.73 -7.92
N LEU A 70 4.76 1.34 -7.10
CA LEU A 70 4.94 2.74 -6.66
C LEU A 70 6.18 2.90 -5.77
N LEU A 71 6.42 1.96 -4.84
CA LEU A 71 7.63 1.96 -4.01
C LEU A 71 8.89 1.79 -4.85
N THR A 72 8.86 0.91 -5.87
CA THR A 72 9.96 0.75 -6.83
C THR A 72 10.24 2.05 -7.57
N PHE A 73 9.20 2.75 -8.01
CA PHE A 73 9.32 4.04 -8.68
C PHE A 73 9.97 5.10 -7.77
N PHE A 74 9.49 5.25 -6.54
CA PHE A 74 10.08 6.18 -5.57
C PHE A 74 11.52 5.80 -5.21
N TYR A 75 11.79 4.52 -4.99
CA TYR A 75 13.14 4.04 -4.68
C TYR A 75 14.15 4.35 -5.80
N ARG A 76 13.76 4.12 -7.07
CA ARG A 76 14.64 4.31 -8.22
C ARG A 76 14.87 5.78 -8.60
N TYR A 77 13.86 6.61 -8.44
CA TYR A 77 13.86 7.94 -9.06
C TYR A 77 13.65 9.10 -8.10
N MET A 78 13.21 8.83 -6.88
CA MET A 78 12.86 9.81 -5.86
C MET A 78 13.22 9.29 -4.45
N LYS A 79 14.41 8.68 -4.30
CA LYS A 79 14.80 7.93 -3.09
C LYS A 79 14.72 8.77 -1.82
N GLU A 80 15.05 10.06 -1.89
CA GLU A 80 14.98 10.97 -0.76
C GLU A 80 13.58 11.12 -0.17
N LEU A 81 12.50 10.91 -0.96
CA LEU A 81 11.14 10.85 -0.40
C LEU A 81 10.99 9.75 0.65
N ILE A 82 11.68 8.62 0.47
CA ILE A 82 11.64 7.51 1.43
C ILE A 82 12.59 7.78 2.59
N THR A 83 13.85 8.15 2.30
CA THR A 83 14.87 8.35 3.35
C THR A 83 14.53 9.49 4.29
N ASP A 84 13.91 10.54 3.80
CA ASP A 84 13.47 11.69 4.61
C ASP A 84 12.11 11.43 5.28
N GLY A 85 11.49 10.28 4.99
CA GLY A 85 10.31 9.79 5.70
C GLY A 85 8.99 10.41 5.27
N HIS A 86 8.86 10.73 4.00
CA HIS A 86 7.63 11.30 3.42
C HIS A 86 6.67 10.24 2.86
N VAL A 87 7.12 8.99 2.62
CA VAL A 87 6.29 7.95 2.01
C VAL A 87 5.64 7.06 3.07
N TYR A 88 4.34 6.84 2.92
CA TYR A 88 3.51 6.04 3.81
C TYR A 88 2.59 5.11 3.03
N ILE A 89 2.24 4.00 3.66
CA ILE A 89 1.15 3.11 3.20
C ILE A 89 -0.03 3.34 4.12
N GLY A 90 -1.19 3.68 3.56
CA GLY A 90 -2.44 3.73 4.29
C GLY A 90 -2.96 2.32 4.53
N MET A 91 -3.37 2.04 5.76
CA MET A 91 -3.86 0.74 6.20
C MET A 91 -5.37 0.82 6.41
N PRO A 92 -6.19 0.44 5.41
CA PRO A 92 -7.63 0.30 5.63
C PRO A 92 -7.90 -0.93 6.50
N PRO A 93 -9.02 -0.96 7.24
CA PRO A 93 -9.40 -2.16 7.99
C PRO A 93 -9.77 -3.31 7.06
N LEU A 94 -9.50 -4.53 7.52
CA LEU A 94 -9.87 -5.76 6.82
C LEU A 94 -11.28 -6.23 7.20
N TYR A 95 -11.71 -5.91 8.42
CA TYR A 95 -12.98 -6.41 8.98
C TYR A 95 -13.77 -5.31 9.67
N LYS A 96 -15.09 -5.45 9.60
CA LYS A 96 -16.06 -4.66 10.36
C LYS A 96 -16.94 -5.58 11.17
N ILE A 97 -17.06 -5.34 12.46
CA ILE A 97 -17.97 -6.02 13.37
C ILE A 97 -18.98 -5.00 13.86
N THR A 98 -20.27 -5.34 13.76
CA THR A 98 -21.35 -4.52 14.29
C THR A 98 -22.18 -5.38 15.26
N ASP A 99 -22.31 -4.92 16.48
CA ASP A 99 -23.13 -5.52 17.52
C ASP A 99 -23.98 -4.45 18.23
N LYS A 100 -24.70 -4.83 19.29
CA LYS A 100 -25.51 -3.88 20.08
C LYS A 100 -24.71 -2.75 20.73
N ASN A 101 -23.39 -2.89 20.84
CA ASN A 101 -22.50 -1.90 21.44
C ASN A 101 -21.93 -0.92 20.40
N GLY A 102 -22.20 -1.16 19.09
CA GLY A 102 -21.77 -0.30 18.00
C GLY A 102 -20.92 -1.03 16.94
N THR A 103 -20.27 -0.23 16.11
CA THR A 103 -19.38 -0.71 15.02
C THR A 103 -17.92 -0.58 15.46
N ARG A 104 -17.14 -1.64 15.18
CA ARG A 104 -15.70 -1.71 15.43
C ARG A 104 -15.01 -2.26 14.18
N TYR A 105 -13.74 -1.88 13.99
CA TYR A 105 -12.93 -2.29 12.85
C TYR A 105 -11.70 -3.05 13.30
N ALA A 106 -11.35 -4.13 12.59
CA ALA A 106 -10.12 -4.87 12.80
C ALA A 106 -9.21 -4.78 11.57
N TYR A 107 -7.93 -4.61 11.80
CA TYR A 107 -6.91 -4.41 10.75
C TYR A 107 -6.14 -5.69 10.44
N ASP A 108 -6.24 -6.70 11.29
CA ASP A 108 -5.67 -8.03 11.09
C ASP A 108 -6.53 -9.13 11.74
N ASP A 109 -6.13 -10.39 11.54
CA ASP A 109 -6.83 -11.55 12.05
C ASP A 109 -6.76 -11.69 13.58
N ASP A 110 -5.68 -11.21 14.20
CA ASP A 110 -5.51 -11.28 15.66
C ASP A 110 -6.39 -10.25 16.36
N GLU A 111 -6.52 -9.05 15.79
CA GLU A 111 -7.48 -8.06 16.26
C GLU A 111 -8.91 -8.56 16.09
N LEU A 112 -9.21 -9.19 14.95
CA LEU A 112 -10.52 -9.78 14.72
C LEU A 112 -10.86 -10.79 15.80
N LYS A 113 -9.98 -11.75 16.11
CA LYS A 113 -10.20 -12.75 17.16
C LYS A 113 -10.52 -12.11 18.50
N LYS A 114 -9.70 -11.16 18.95
CA LYS A 114 -9.91 -10.41 20.20
C LYS A 114 -11.27 -9.70 20.25
N MET A 115 -11.69 -9.12 19.12
CA MET A 115 -12.97 -8.45 19.01
C MET A 115 -14.16 -9.42 19.05
N LEU A 116 -14.03 -10.60 18.43
CA LEU A 116 -15.06 -11.64 18.46
C LEU A 116 -15.25 -12.21 19.88
N ASP A 117 -14.17 -12.41 20.63
CA ASP A 117 -14.23 -12.87 22.03
C ASP A 117 -15.03 -11.91 22.93
N SER A 118 -15.03 -10.63 22.59
CA SER A 118 -15.73 -9.56 23.31
C SER A 118 -17.07 -9.14 22.68
N ALA A 119 -17.43 -9.71 21.51
CA ALA A 119 -18.64 -9.32 20.78
C ALA A 119 -19.92 -9.78 21.50
N ALA A 120 -20.94 -8.93 21.48
CA ALA A 120 -22.25 -9.32 21.96
C ALA A 120 -22.92 -10.34 21.03
N ARG A 121 -23.78 -11.19 21.57
CA ARG A 121 -24.54 -12.17 20.74
C ARG A 121 -25.33 -11.45 19.65
N GLY A 122 -25.33 -12.04 18.45
CA GLY A 122 -26.03 -11.50 17.28
C GLY A 122 -25.24 -10.41 16.55
N TYR A 123 -23.91 -10.40 16.65
CA TYR A 123 -23.07 -9.53 15.85
C TYR A 123 -23.15 -9.86 14.35
N THR A 124 -22.88 -8.87 13.51
CA THR A 124 -22.63 -9.03 12.07
C THR A 124 -21.15 -8.82 11.79
N LEU A 125 -20.57 -9.70 10.97
CA LEU A 125 -19.18 -9.63 10.52
C LEU A 125 -19.15 -9.39 9.02
N GLN A 126 -18.40 -8.37 8.58
CA GLN A 126 -18.12 -8.07 7.19
C GLN A 126 -16.63 -8.06 6.96
N ARG A 127 -16.15 -8.72 5.89
CA ARG A 127 -14.78 -8.61 5.40
C ARG A 127 -14.76 -7.63 4.23
N TYR A 128 -13.86 -6.66 4.26
CA TYR A 128 -13.59 -5.78 3.14
C TYR A 128 -12.54 -6.40 2.20
N LYS A 129 -12.87 -6.50 0.92
CA LYS A 129 -11.93 -6.93 -0.13
C LYS A 129 -11.21 -5.75 -0.77
N GLY A 130 -11.83 -4.58 -0.76
CA GLY A 130 -11.28 -3.36 -1.32
C GLY A 130 -11.91 -2.10 -0.76
N LEU A 131 -11.27 -0.95 -1.03
CA LEU A 131 -11.72 0.37 -0.59
C LEU A 131 -13.10 0.75 -1.15
N GLY A 132 -13.44 0.23 -2.34
CA GLY A 132 -14.73 0.46 -2.99
C GLY A 132 -15.94 -0.19 -2.29
N GLU A 133 -15.71 -1.07 -1.32
CA GLU A 133 -16.78 -1.67 -0.51
C GLU A 133 -17.15 -0.82 0.71
N MET A 134 -16.37 0.24 0.97
CA MET A 134 -16.63 1.19 2.05
C MET A 134 -17.48 2.34 1.54
N ASN A 135 -18.46 2.78 2.33
CA ASN A 135 -19.13 4.04 2.06
C ASN A 135 -18.20 5.23 2.43
N PRO A 136 -18.50 6.46 2.00
CA PRO A 136 -17.64 7.62 2.23
C PRO A 136 -17.32 7.88 3.71
N GLU A 137 -18.28 7.70 4.61
CA GLU A 137 -18.09 7.90 6.05
C GLU A 137 -17.13 6.87 6.63
N GLN A 138 -17.27 5.59 6.25
CA GLN A 138 -16.40 4.51 6.69
C GLN A 138 -14.97 4.72 6.18
N LEU A 139 -14.82 5.08 4.91
CA LEU A 139 -13.51 5.38 4.32
C LEU A 139 -12.84 6.57 5.01
N TRP A 140 -13.63 7.60 5.33
CA TRP A 140 -13.13 8.75 6.08
C TRP A 140 -12.65 8.33 7.47
N GLU A 141 -13.50 7.72 8.28
CA GLU A 141 -13.20 7.37 9.68
C GLU A 141 -11.99 6.45 9.82
N THR A 142 -11.82 5.49 8.91
CA THR A 142 -10.82 4.42 9.05
C THR A 142 -9.52 4.70 8.30
N THR A 143 -9.56 5.49 7.22
CA THR A 143 -8.44 5.54 6.28
C THR A 143 -8.01 6.96 5.91
N MET A 144 -8.93 7.91 5.86
CA MET A 144 -8.64 9.25 5.36
C MET A 144 -8.47 10.30 6.46
N ASN A 145 -9.16 10.16 7.59
CA ASN A 145 -9.09 11.12 8.69
C ASN A 145 -7.71 11.09 9.34
N PRO A 146 -6.97 12.22 9.39
CA PRO A 146 -5.64 12.29 9.99
C PRO A 146 -5.58 11.88 11.46
N GLU A 147 -6.68 12.00 12.20
CA GLU A 147 -6.75 11.71 13.64
C GLU A 147 -6.95 10.22 13.95
N THR A 148 -7.58 9.48 13.03
CA THR A 148 -8.00 8.09 13.28
C THR A 148 -7.35 7.06 12.37
N ARG A 149 -6.84 7.49 11.20
CA ARG A 149 -6.23 6.59 10.21
C ARG A 149 -4.95 5.94 10.73
N THR A 150 -4.71 4.71 10.29
CA THR A 150 -3.45 4.00 10.50
C THR A 150 -2.55 4.13 9.29
N LEU A 151 -1.32 4.56 9.48
CA LEU A 151 -0.30 4.69 8.45
C LEU A 151 0.94 3.89 8.83
N THR A 152 1.48 3.12 7.88
CA THR A 152 2.79 2.50 7.98
C THR A 152 3.81 3.36 7.25
N LYS A 153 4.80 3.89 7.97
CA LYS A 153 5.92 4.64 7.35
C LYS A 153 6.81 3.67 6.59
N VAL A 154 7.17 4.05 5.36
CA VAL A 154 8.12 3.28 4.56
C VAL A 154 9.53 3.70 4.93
N THR A 155 10.39 2.72 5.23
CA THR A 155 11.81 2.90 5.56
C THR A 155 12.68 2.04 4.64
N ILE A 156 13.96 2.37 4.55
CA ILE A 156 14.99 1.54 3.93
C ILE A 156 15.98 1.20 5.03
N ASP A 157 15.81 0.03 5.62
CA ASP A 157 16.66 -0.42 6.73
C ASP A 157 18.01 -0.96 6.21
N ASP A 158 17.98 -1.70 5.09
CA ASP A 158 19.16 -2.15 4.35
C ASP A 158 19.03 -1.79 2.87
N ALA A 159 19.91 -0.91 2.39
CA ALA A 159 19.89 -0.45 1.01
C ALA A 159 20.34 -1.54 0.01
N SER A 160 21.22 -2.46 0.41
CA SER A 160 21.69 -3.56 -0.43
C SER A 160 20.60 -4.62 -0.60
N GLU A 161 19.92 -4.95 0.50
CA GLU A 161 18.79 -5.87 0.46
C GLU A 161 17.64 -5.30 -0.36
N ALA A 162 17.27 -4.03 -0.17
CA ALA A 162 16.23 -3.35 -0.95
C ALA A 162 16.56 -3.35 -2.45
N GLU A 163 17.81 -3.06 -2.81
CA GLU A 163 18.28 -3.10 -4.21
C GLU A 163 18.13 -4.51 -4.81
N SER A 164 18.56 -5.53 -4.08
CA SER A 164 18.46 -6.94 -4.49
C SER A 164 17.01 -7.36 -4.68
N LEU A 165 16.14 -7.07 -3.71
CA LEU A 165 14.72 -7.43 -3.76
C LEU A 165 13.98 -6.76 -4.92
N ILE A 166 14.22 -5.47 -5.14
CA ILE A 166 13.60 -4.76 -6.27
C ILE A 166 14.08 -5.35 -7.60
N SER A 167 15.37 -5.58 -7.76
CA SER A 167 15.93 -6.14 -9.00
C SER A 167 15.40 -7.56 -9.29
N VAL A 168 15.26 -8.41 -8.27
CA VAL A 168 14.75 -9.78 -8.41
C VAL A 168 13.24 -9.78 -8.65
N LEU A 169 12.47 -9.08 -7.82
CA LEU A 169 11.01 -9.18 -7.85
C LEU A 169 10.38 -8.33 -8.96
N MET A 170 10.94 -7.16 -9.25
CA MET A 170 10.37 -6.21 -10.20
C MET A 170 11.11 -6.16 -11.54
N GLY A 171 12.33 -6.69 -11.63
CA GLY A 171 13.16 -6.75 -12.84
C GLY A 171 12.70 -7.77 -13.89
N ASP A 172 13.50 -7.95 -14.93
CA ASP A 172 13.16 -8.82 -16.09
C ASP A 172 13.62 -10.28 -15.92
N ASN A 173 14.46 -10.58 -14.92
CA ASN A 173 14.96 -11.93 -14.70
C ASN A 173 13.90 -12.83 -14.06
N ILE A 174 13.21 -13.61 -14.89
CA ILE A 174 12.12 -14.50 -14.47
C ILE A 174 12.64 -15.64 -13.60
N GLU A 175 13.80 -16.23 -13.93
CA GLU A 175 14.33 -17.38 -13.21
C GLU A 175 14.79 -16.98 -11.77
N ALA A 176 15.44 -15.83 -11.62
CA ALA A 176 15.80 -15.32 -10.30
C ALA A 176 14.56 -15.09 -9.43
N ARG A 177 13.49 -14.55 -10.02
CA ARG A 177 12.23 -14.34 -9.32
C ARG A 177 11.56 -15.65 -8.91
N LYS A 178 11.53 -16.66 -9.78
CA LYS A 178 10.99 -17.99 -9.45
C LYS A 178 11.75 -18.64 -8.30
N SER A 179 13.09 -18.62 -8.35
CA SER A 179 13.94 -19.16 -7.27
C SER A 179 13.63 -18.47 -5.95
N TYR A 180 13.62 -17.13 -5.95
CA TYR A 180 13.29 -16.37 -4.74
C TYR A 180 11.92 -16.72 -4.16
N ILE A 181 10.88 -16.83 -5.01
CA ILE A 181 9.53 -17.20 -4.57
C ILE A 181 9.52 -18.62 -3.98
N ASN A 182 10.17 -19.59 -4.63
CA ASN A 182 10.23 -20.97 -4.13
C ASN A 182 10.95 -21.10 -2.79
N GLU A 183 11.98 -20.27 -2.56
CA GLU A 183 12.78 -20.29 -1.34
C GLU A 183 12.08 -19.58 -0.17
N ASN A 184 11.29 -18.55 -0.46
CA ASN A 184 10.76 -17.64 0.58
C ASN A 184 9.23 -17.69 0.75
N ALA A 185 8.48 -18.27 -0.19
CA ALA A 185 7.02 -18.30 -0.10
C ALA A 185 6.54 -19.39 0.87
N ASN A 186 5.59 -19.03 1.70
CA ASN A 186 4.86 -20.01 2.51
C ASN A 186 3.63 -20.51 1.74
N PHE A 187 3.78 -21.64 1.06
CA PHE A 187 2.70 -22.27 0.28
C PHE A 187 1.60 -22.92 1.14
N ASN A 188 1.82 -23.04 2.45
CA ASN A 188 0.85 -23.62 3.39
C ASN A 188 -0.03 -22.56 4.08
N LYS A 189 0.14 -21.27 3.73
CA LYS A 189 -0.66 -20.20 4.30
C LYS A 189 -2.10 -20.29 3.79
N VAL A 190 -3.04 -20.65 4.67
CA VAL A 190 -4.47 -20.71 4.40
C VAL A 190 -5.12 -19.35 4.71
N ASP A 191 -6.23 -19.03 4.02
CA ASP A 191 -7.04 -17.85 4.34
C ASP A 191 -7.80 -18.12 5.67
N SER A 192 -7.31 -17.50 6.74
CA SER A 192 -7.84 -17.69 8.09
C SER A 192 -9.27 -17.19 8.30
N PHE A 193 -9.80 -16.34 7.40
CA PHE A 193 -11.16 -15.83 7.51
C PHE A 193 -12.22 -16.96 7.53
N LYS A 194 -12.02 -18.01 6.73
CA LYS A 194 -12.95 -19.17 6.71
C LYS A 194 -12.96 -19.95 8.03
N GLU A 195 -11.85 -19.96 8.76
CA GLU A 195 -11.72 -20.63 10.05
C GLU A 195 -12.32 -19.78 11.19
N ILE A 196 -12.27 -18.43 11.04
CA ILE A 196 -12.73 -17.49 12.07
C ILE A 196 -14.24 -17.21 11.94
N ALA A 197 -14.76 -17.17 10.71
CA ALA A 197 -16.15 -16.80 10.41
C ALA A 197 -17.11 -18.01 10.30
N GLY A 198 -16.58 -19.25 10.37
CA GLY A 198 -17.36 -20.52 10.37
C GLY A 198 -17.91 -20.87 11.71
#